data_c560ec7597341649b4e2c25f09d56266
#
_entry.id   c560ec7597341649b4e2c25f09d56266
#
_cell.length_a   1.000
_cell.length_b   1.000
_cell.length_c   1.000
_cell.angle_alpha   90.00
_cell.angle_beta   90.00
_cell.angle_gamma   90.00
#
_symmetry.space_group_name_H-M   'P 1'
#
loop_
_entity.id
_entity.type
_entity.pdbx_description
1 polymer ?
#
loop_
_entity_poly.entity_id
_entity_poly.type
_entity_poly.pdbx_seq_one_letter_code
_entity_poly.pdbx_strand_id
1 'polypeptide(L)'
;MKIKSILILATALLMVACGGNTSNKSKGEEAQGEVVAAMEIDALLASAEALVGQEVAIEGICTHICSHGGRKIFLMGSDDAKTIRIESGKLGAFDQKCVNSIVKVKGMLKEERIDEAYLKNWEELEAANAAEEHGDGEGGCSTEKAARGETGNTTEERIADFRARIAERKEATGKEYLSFYFVEATAYEVLE
;
A
#
# COMPACT_ATOMS: atom_id res chain seq x y z
N MET A 1 18.07 -60.17 17.83
CA MET A 1 19.48 -60.61 17.81
C MET A 1 20.38 -59.41 17.61
N LYS A 2 21.18 -59.12 18.66
CA LYS A 2 22.51 -58.46 18.71
C LYS A 2 22.66 -57.12 17.96
N ILE A 3 22.59 -55.93 18.62
CA ILE A 3 23.68 -55.21 19.33
C ILE A 3 24.95 -55.06 18.46
N LYS A 4 25.27 -53.78 18.12
CA LYS A 4 26.63 -53.26 18.38
C LYS A 4 26.63 -51.74 18.29
N SER A 5 26.78 -51.11 19.45
CA SER A 5 27.27 -49.76 19.70
C SER A 5 28.68 -49.59 19.14
N ILE A 6 29.00 -48.42 18.59
CA ILE A 6 30.36 -47.89 18.58
C ILE A 6 30.30 -46.41 18.95
N LEU A 7 30.84 -46.17 20.12
CA LEU A 7 31.17 -44.90 20.74
C LEU A 7 32.57 -44.51 20.24
N ILE A 8 32.78 -43.33 19.69
CA ILE A 8 34.13 -42.75 19.58
C ILE A 8 34.08 -41.30 20.05
N LEU A 9 34.90 -41.11 21.02
CA LEU A 9 35.19 -40.03 21.94
C LEU A 9 36.10 -38.94 21.29
N ALA A 10 35.87 -37.71 21.70
CA ALA A 10 36.78 -36.59 21.98
C ALA A 10 37.79 -36.11 20.93
N THR A 11 37.82 -34.81 20.67
CA THR A 11 38.90 -33.95 21.22
C THR A 11 38.52 -32.48 21.15
N ALA A 12 38.63 -31.82 22.29
CA ALA A 12 38.57 -30.36 22.45
C ALA A 12 39.91 -29.75 21.99
N LEU A 13 39.84 -28.59 21.35
CA LEU A 13 40.99 -27.69 21.29
C LEU A 13 40.52 -26.25 21.51
N LEU A 14 40.81 -25.74 22.71
CA LEU A 14 40.74 -24.36 23.12
C LEU A 14 41.90 -23.57 22.47
N MET A 15 41.59 -22.49 21.79
CA MET A 15 42.54 -21.40 21.56
C MET A 15 41.91 -20.09 22.01
N VAL A 16 42.40 -19.59 23.12
CA VAL A 16 42.23 -18.23 23.63
C VAL A 16 43.20 -17.32 22.90
N ALA A 17 42.74 -16.23 22.34
CA ALA A 17 43.54 -15.07 21.98
C ALA A 17 42.78 -13.81 22.36
N CYS A 18 43.21 -13.15 23.42
CA CYS A 18 42.86 -11.81 23.81
C CYS A 18 43.44 -10.79 22.84
N GLY A 19 42.68 -9.77 22.55
CA GLY A 19 43.16 -8.53 21.90
C GLY A 19 42.01 -7.51 21.82
N GLY A 20 41.98 -6.59 22.79
CA GLY A 20 40.97 -5.57 22.89
C GLY A 20 41.16 -4.47 21.86
N ASN A 21 40.06 -3.90 21.40
CA ASN A 21 39.91 -2.45 21.24
C ASN A 21 38.42 -2.08 21.22
N THR A 22 38.06 -1.17 22.09
CA THR A 22 36.76 -0.54 22.24
C THR A 22 36.44 0.36 21.05
N SER A 23 35.36 0.07 20.35
CA SER A 23 34.66 1.07 19.55
C SER A 23 33.16 0.73 19.62
N ASN A 24 32.46 1.62 20.27
CA ASN A 24 31.02 1.64 20.44
C ASN A 24 30.36 1.70 19.05
N LYS A 25 29.77 0.61 18.57
CA LYS A 25 28.90 0.61 17.40
C LYS A 25 27.56 0.01 17.83
N SER A 26 26.59 0.88 17.92
CA SER A 26 25.19 0.53 18.14
C SER A 26 24.78 -0.57 17.15
N LYS A 27 24.47 -1.74 17.72
CA LYS A 27 23.99 -2.90 17.02
C LYS A 27 22.53 -2.68 16.66
N GLY A 28 22.27 -2.15 15.46
CA GLY A 28 20.98 -2.30 14.82
C GLY A 28 20.86 -3.78 14.44
N GLU A 29 19.86 -4.44 14.98
CA GLU A 29 19.47 -5.78 14.55
C GLU A 29 18.95 -5.67 13.12
N GLU A 30 19.79 -6.03 12.13
CA GLU A 30 19.34 -6.32 10.78
C GLU A 30 18.51 -7.62 10.86
N ALA A 31 17.19 -7.46 10.90
CA ALA A 31 16.28 -8.53 10.56
C ALA A 31 16.58 -8.87 9.09
N GLN A 32 17.22 -10.01 8.84
CA GLN A 32 17.30 -10.64 7.52
C GLN A 32 15.87 -11.04 7.12
N GLY A 33 15.11 -10.09 6.61
CA GLY A 33 13.88 -10.34 5.88
C GLY A 33 14.24 -10.97 4.55
N GLU A 34 13.66 -12.12 4.27
CA GLU A 34 13.65 -12.77 2.97
C GLU A 34 13.39 -11.70 1.89
N VAL A 35 14.29 -11.57 0.92
CA VAL A 35 14.14 -10.61 -0.18
C VAL A 35 13.04 -11.15 -1.09
N VAL A 36 11.80 -10.87 -0.74
CA VAL A 36 10.67 -11.11 -1.63
C VAL A 36 10.87 -10.17 -2.83
N ALA A 37 11.02 -10.74 -4.02
CA ALA A 37 11.11 -9.95 -5.24
C ALA A 37 9.88 -9.03 -5.33
N ALA A 38 10.11 -7.74 -5.58
CA ALA A 38 9.00 -6.80 -5.72
C ALA A 38 8.18 -7.14 -6.97
N MET A 39 6.88 -7.09 -6.81
CA MET A 39 5.92 -7.31 -7.90
C MET A 39 5.70 -5.98 -8.61
N GLU A 40 5.61 -6.01 -9.94
CA GLU A 40 5.19 -4.88 -10.75
C GLU A 40 3.73 -4.48 -10.44
N ILE A 41 3.42 -3.19 -10.54
CA ILE A 41 2.08 -2.65 -10.25
C ILE A 41 1.00 -3.33 -11.12
N ASP A 42 1.28 -3.56 -12.40
CA ASP A 42 0.36 -4.24 -13.33
C ASP A 42 0.01 -5.65 -12.87
N ALA A 43 0.99 -6.41 -12.42
CA ALA A 43 0.78 -7.76 -11.91
C ALA A 43 -0.02 -7.78 -10.61
N LEU A 44 0.26 -6.80 -9.71
CA LEU A 44 -0.52 -6.62 -8.50
C LEU A 44 -1.98 -6.32 -8.82
N LEU A 45 -2.25 -5.32 -9.68
CA LEU A 45 -3.60 -4.92 -10.04
C LEU A 45 -4.39 -6.05 -10.71
N ALA A 46 -3.74 -6.87 -11.55
CA ALA A 46 -4.36 -8.01 -12.19
C ALA A 46 -4.77 -9.13 -11.20
N SER A 47 -4.10 -9.23 -10.05
CA SER A 47 -4.33 -10.27 -9.04
C SER A 47 -4.85 -9.72 -7.71
N ALA A 48 -5.18 -8.42 -7.64
CA ALA A 48 -5.48 -7.71 -6.40
C ALA A 48 -6.58 -8.37 -5.58
N GLU A 49 -7.69 -8.79 -6.20
CA GLU A 49 -8.82 -9.42 -5.49
C GLU A 49 -8.36 -10.68 -4.70
N ALA A 50 -7.44 -11.46 -5.25
CA ALA A 50 -6.91 -12.67 -4.62
C ALA A 50 -5.87 -12.37 -3.53
N LEU A 51 -5.25 -11.19 -3.57
CA LEU A 51 -4.18 -10.78 -2.67
C LEU A 51 -4.66 -9.88 -1.51
N VAL A 52 -5.94 -9.51 -1.47
CA VAL A 52 -6.51 -8.70 -0.37
C VAL A 52 -6.23 -9.36 0.97
N GLY A 53 -5.70 -8.59 1.91
CA GLY A 53 -5.32 -9.05 3.25
C GLY A 53 -3.98 -9.77 3.32
N GLN A 54 -3.23 -9.83 2.23
CA GLN A 54 -1.89 -10.40 2.20
C GLN A 54 -0.83 -9.30 2.21
N GLU A 55 0.35 -9.63 2.74
CA GLU A 55 1.52 -8.77 2.63
C GLU A 55 2.08 -8.86 1.21
N VAL A 56 2.34 -7.71 0.60
CA VAL A 56 2.90 -7.58 -0.74
C VAL A 56 4.16 -6.72 -0.71
N ALA A 57 5.07 -7.00 -1.63
CA ALA A 57 6.19 -6.13 -1.96
C ALA A 57 6.03 -5.69 -3.41
N ILE A 58 6.00 -4.40 -3.65
CA ILE A 58 5.73 -3.81 -4.96
C ILE A 58 6.74 -2.71 -5.29
N GLU A 59 6.89 -2.43 -6.58
CA GLU A 59 7.79 -1.40 -7.09
C GLU A 59 7.11 -0.62 -8.21
N GLY A 60 7.26 0.69 -8.23
CA GLY A 60 6.71 1.54 -9.27
C GLY A 60 7.20 2.98 -9.19
N ILE A 61 6.91 3.77 -10.21
CA ILE A 61 7.27 5.19 -10.25
C ILE A 61 6.27 5.98 -9.40
N CYS A 62 6.76 6.72 -8.40
CA CYS A 62 5.91 7.62 -7.63
C CYS A 62 5.61 8.89 -8.43
N THR A 63 4.36 9.07 -8.81
CA THR A 63 3.92 10.23 -9.61
C THR A 63 3.41 11.38 -8.76
N HIS A 64 2.98 11.12 -7.52
CA HIS A 64 2.35 12.13 -6.69
C HIS A 64 2.45 11.81 -5.20
N ILE A 65 2.62 12.86 -4.37
CA ILE A 65 2.40 12.83 -2.91
C ILE A 65 1.21 13.74 -2.60
N CYS A 66 0.24 13.24 -1.88
CA CYS A 66 -0.93 14.02 -1.47
C CYS A 66 -0.51 15.19 -0.56
N SER A 67 -0.93 16.42 -0.92
CA SER A 67 -0.61 17.64 -0.18
C SER A 67 -1.18 17.69 1.24
N HIS A 68 -2.23 16.92 1.51
CA HIS A 68 -2.85 16.82 2.83
C HIS A 68 -2.05 15.87 3.76
N GLY A 69 -0.97 16.38 4.31
CA GLY A 69 -0.13 15.68 5.30
C GLY A 69 0.86 14.66 4.73
N GLY A 70 1.01 14.53 3.41
CA GLY A 70 2.02 13.67 2.78
C GLY A 70 1.89 12.18 3.09
N ARG A 71 0.72 11.71 3.52
CA ARG A 71 0.50 10.34 3.98
C ARG A 71 0.04 9.37 2.91
N LYS A 72 -0.14 9.87 1.69
CA LYS A 72 -0.52 9.06 0.52
C LYS A 72 0.43 9.37 -0.62
N ILE A 73 0.91 8.34 -1.29
CA ILE A 73 1.61 8.43 -2.58
C ILE A 73 0.90 7.55 -3.60
N PHE A 74 1.19 7.80 -4.87
CA PHE A 74 0.63 7.03 -5.99
C PHE A 74 1.77 6.47 -6.82
N LEU A 75 1.81 5.14 -6.94
CA LEU A 75 2.78 4.43 -7.75
C LEU A 75 2.13 4.03 -9.07
N MET A 76 2.76 4.41 -10.16
CA MET A 76 2.36 4.10 -11.52
C MET A 76 3.10 2.83 -12.02
N GLY A 77 2.36 1.97 -12.72
CA GLY A 77 2.88 0.82 -13.43
C GLY A 77 3.32 1.16 -14.86
N SER A 78 2.89 0.36 -15.84
CA SER A 78 3.26 0.53 -17.25
C SER A 78 2.68 1.78 -17.90
N ASP A 79 1.58 2.30 -17.38
CA ASP A 79 0.93 3.52 -17.85
C ASP A 79 0.19 4.24 -16.71
N ASP A 80 -0.29 5.45 -16.96
CA ASP A 80 -0.97 6.32 -15.98
C ASP A 80 -2.35 5.81 -15.53
N ALA A 81 -2.97 4.95 -16.31
CA ALA A 81 -4.23 4.29 -15.92
C ALA A 81 -4.01 3.19 -14.89
N LYS A 82 -2.78 2.66 -14.80
CA LYS A 82 -2.39 1.60 -13.86
C LYS A 82 -1.67 2.16 -12.66
N THR A 83 -2.43 2.81 -11.80
CA THR A 83 -1.90 3.48 -10.61
C THR A 83 -2.47 2.85 -9.34
N ILE A 84 -1.63 2.64 -8.33
CA ILE A 84 -2.05 2.20 -7.01
C ILE A 84 -1.73 3.24 -5.95
N ARG A 85 -2.69 3.47 -5.06
CA ARG A 85 -2.52 4.30 -3.87
C ARG A 85 -1.75 3.54 -2.79
N ILE A 86 -0.77 4.21 -2.19
CA ILE A 86 -0.04 3.72 -1.03
C ILE A 86 -0.35 4.64 0.14
N GLU A 87 -0.79 4.08 1.23
CA GLU A 87 -1.00 4.80 2.50
C GLU A 87 0.16 4.52 3.43
N SER A 88 0.66 5.54 4.10
CA SER A 88 1.84 5.42 4.97
C SER A 88 1.60 4.65 6.27
N GLY A 89 0.34 4.41 6.64
CA GLY A 89 0.00 3.73 7.88
C GLY A 89 0.66 4.39 9.09
N LYS A 90 1.56 3.65 9.75
CA LYS A 90 2.30 4.11 10.93
C LYS A 90 3.63 4.81 10.61
N LEU A 91 4.03 4.85 9.35
CA LEU A 91 5.34 5.41 8.93
C LEU A 91 5.39 6.96 8.97
N GLY A 92 4.24 7.63 9.12
CA GLY A 92 4.16 9.10 9.07
C GLY A 92 4.05 9.62 7.63
N ALA A 93 4.59 10.80 7.35
CA ALA A 93 4.59 11.35 5.99
C ALA A 93 5.69 10.70 5.13
N PHE A 94 5.41 10.51 3.84
CA PHE A 94 6.41 10.09 2.87
C PHE A 94 7.40 11.22 2.58
N ASP A 95 8.66 10.87 2.28
CA ASP A 95 9.67 11.83 1.87
C ASP A 95 9.34 12.39 0.47
N GLN A 96 9.55 13.69 0.28
CA GLN A 96 9.36 14.36 -1.02
C GLN A 96 10.25 13.78 -2.13
N LYS A 97 11.34 13.13 -1.77
CA LYS A 97 12.21 12.41 -2.72
C LYS A 97 11.52 11.25 -3.44
N CYS A 98 10.38 10.77 -2.91
CA CYS A 98 9.59 9.75 -3.61
C CYS A 98 9.13 10.23 -4.98
N VAL A 99 8.77 11.52 -5.13
CA VAL A 99 8.19 12.03 -6.39
C VAL A 99 9.20 11.92 -7.53
N ASN A 100 8.75 11.34 -8.64
CA ASN A 100 9.54 11.03 -9.85
C ASN A 100 10.69 10.03 -9.62
N SER A 101 10.64 9.28 -8.52
CA SER A 101 11.58 8.21 -8.23
C SER A 101 10.89 6.84 -8.30
N ILE A 102 11.67 5.81 -8.50
CA ILE A 102 11.20 4.43 -8.30
C ILE A 102 11.12 4.20 -6.79
N VAL A 103 9.96 3.78 -6.32
CA VAL A 103 9.74 3.50 -4.90
C VAL A 103 9.33 2.04 -4.74
N LYS A 104 10.08 1.34 -3.90
CA LYS A 104 9.75 -0.01 -3.44
C LYS A 104 8.98 0.08 -2.15
N VAL A 105 7.86 -0.62 -2.07
CA VAL A 105 6.96 -0.60 -0.91
C VAL A 105 6.66 -2.01 -0.47
N LYS A 106 6.74 -2.24 0.83
CA LYS A 106 6.23 -3.44 1.50
C LYS A 106 5.05 -3.06 2.37
N GLY A 107 3.97 -3.83 2.31
CA GLY A 107 2.78 -3.51 3.09
C GLY A 107 1.64 -4.48 2.87
N MET A 108 0.51 -4.20 3.50
CA MET A 108 -0.71 -5.00 3.42
C MET A 108 -1.60 -4.50 2.28
N LEU A 109 -1.94 -5.36 1.34
CA LEU A 109 -2.94 -5.01 0.32
C LEU A 109 -4.33 -4.99 0.94
N LYS A 110 -5.02 -3.87 0.75
CA LYS A 110 -6.37 -3.63 1.24
C LYS A 110 -7.32 -3.30 0.10
N GLU A 111 -8.60 -3.52 0.35
CA GLU A 111 -9.70 -3.18 -0.55
C GLU A 111 -10.60 -2.15 0.14
N GLU A 112 -10.91 -1.08 -0.57
CA GLU A 112 -11.97 -0.15 -0.24
C GLU A 112 -13.15 -0.42 -1.16
N ARG A 113 -14.30 -0.73 -0.60
CA ARG A 113 -15.54 -0.98 -1.35
C ARG A 113 -16.41 0.24 -1.33
N ILE A 114 -16.82 0.66 -2.52
CA ILE A 114 -17.87 1.68 -2.69
C ILE A 114 -19.14 0.95 -3.09
N ASP A 115 -20.06 0.89 -2.17
CA ASP A 115 -21.41 0.35 -2.33
C ASP A 115 -22.46 1.44 -2.06
N GLU A 116 -23.74 1.11 -2.13
CA GLU A 116 -24.81 2.07 -1.88
C GLU A 116 -24.82 2.60 -0.43
N ALA A 117 -24.37 1.81 0.55
CA ALA A 117 -24.26 2.27 1.94
C ALA A 117 -23.17 3.34 2.09
N TYR A 118 -22.02 3.12 1.43
CA TYR A 118 -20.94 4.11 1.35
C TYR A 118 -21.44 5.42 0.73
N LEU A 119 -22.15 5.34 -0.41
CA LEU A 119 -22.63 6.53 -1.13
C LEU A 119 -23.66 7.32 -0.31
N LYS A 120 -24.56 6.65 0.38
CA LYS A 120 -25.53 7.31 1.30
C LYS A 120 -24.83 8.02 2.45
N ASN A 121 -23.84 7.37 3.07
CA ASN A 121 -23.07 8.00 4.13
C ASN A 121 -22.33 9.25 3.61
N TRP A 122 -21.83 9.20 2.39
CA TRP A 122 -21.17 10.35 1.77
C TRP A 122 -22.17 11.49 1.52
N GLU A 123 -23.37 11.20 0.99
CA GLU A 123 -24.46 12.20 0.84
C GLU A 123 -24.83 12.86 2.17
N GLU A 124 -24.93 12.07 3.24
CA GLU A 124 -25.26 12.56 4.60
C GLU A 124 -24.16 13.49 5.14
N LEU A 125 -22.90 13.13 4.94
CA LEU A 125 -21.76 13.96 5.35
C LEU A 125 -21.71 15.28 4.58
N GLU A 126 -21.94 15.27 3.26
CA GLU A 126 -21.99 16.49 2.45
C GLU A 126 -23.15 17.39 2.87
N ALA A 127 -24.33 16.83 3.13
CA ALA A 127 -25.47 17.58 3.62
C ALA A 127 -25.19 18.22 5.00
N ALA A 128 -24.49 17.53 5.87
CA ALA A 128 -24.07 18.06 7.18
C ALA A 128 -23.04 19.19 7.02
N ASN A 129 -22.03 19.02 6.16
CA ASN A 129 -21.00 20.02 5.89
C ASN A 129 -21.60 21.28 5.23
N ALA A 130 -22.57 21.13 4.32
CA ALA A 130 -23.27 22.25 3.69
C ALA A 130 -24.12 23.08 4.69
N ALA A 131 -24.54 22.47 5.81
CA ALA A 131 -25.26 23.17 6.87
C ALA A 131 -24.34 23.98 7.80
N GLU A 132 -23.06 23.64 7.85
CA GLU A 132 -22.02 24.39 8.54
C GLU A 132 -21.28 25.23 7.49
N GLU A 133 -21.64 26.51 7.30
CA GLU A 133 -21.02 27.45 6.35
C GLU A 133 -19.50 27.56 6.53
N HIS A 134 -18.73 26.54 6.15
CA HIS A 134 -17.27 26.61 6.10
C HIS A 134 -16.69 25.83 4.94
N GLY A 135 -16.26 26.62 3.96
CA GLY A 135 -15.11 26.34 3.12
C GLY A 135 -15.34 25.36 1.99
N ASP A 136 -14.97 25.82 0.83
CA ASP A 136 -14.78 25.08 -0.40
C ASP A 136 -14.29 23.65 -0.13
N GLY A 137 -15.24 22.75 0.02
CA GLY A 137 -15.00 21.31 0.08
C GLY A 137 -14.46 20.82 -1.25
N GLU A 138 -13.21 21.17 -1.56
CA GLU A 138 -12.49 20.54 -2.65
C GLU A 138 -12.38 19.05 -2.33
N GLY A 139 -13.34 18.32 -2.87
CA GLY A 139 -13.46 16.89 -2.68
C GLY A 139 -12.23 16.13 -3.16
N GLY A 140 -11.23 15.99 -2.30
CA GLY A 140 -10.15 15.03 -2.47
C GLY A 140 -9.03 15.46 -3.44
N CYS A 141 -7.95 14.69 -3.41
CA CYS A 141 -6.80 14.83 -4.30
C CYS A 141 -7.19 14.48 -5.74
N SER A 142 -6.84 15.36 -6.70
CA SER A 142 -7.12 15.13 -8.13
C SER A 142 -6.53 13.80 -8.66
N THR A 143 -5.35 13.44 -8.17
CA THR A 143 -4.71 12.16 -8.51
C THR A 143 -5.51 10.97 -7.95
N GLU A 144 -6.09 11.10 -6.76
CA GLU A 144 -6.95 10.05 -6.20
C GLU A 144 -8.25 9.90 -7.00
N LYS A 145 -8.86 11.02 -7.42
CA LYS A 145 -10.03 10.99 -8.32
C LYS A 145 -9.69 10.30 -9.64
N ALA A 146 -8.57 10.66 -10.26
CA ALA A 146 -8.10 10.05 -11.50
C ALA A 146 -7.84 8.53 -11.32
N ALA A 147 -7.18 8.12 -10.24
CA ALA A 147 -6.93 6.71 -9.93
C ALA A 147 -8.21 5.88 -9.70
N ARG A 148 -9.31 6.54 -9.31
CA ARG A 148 -10.64 5.92 -9.17
C ARG A 148 -11.48 6.02 -10.45
N GLY A 149 -10.97 6.69 -11.49
CA GLY A 149 -11.69 6.95 -12.74
C GLY A 149 -12.91 7.87 -12.54
N GLU A 150 -12.85 8.80 -11.58
CA GLU A 150 -13.93 9.73 -11.30
C GLU A 150 -13.96 10.86 -12.33
N THR A 151 -15.13 11.13 -12.89
CA THR A 151 -15.32 12.14 -13.95
C THR A 151 -16.17 13.33 -13.50
N GLY A 152 -16.93 13.20 -12.41
CA GLY A 152 -17.80 14.25 -11.89
C GLY A 152 -17.02 15.43 -11.29
N ASN A 153 -17.55 16.65 -11.47
CA ASN A 153 -16.98 17.88 -10.92
C ASN A 153 -17.58 18.24 -9.55
N THR A 154 -18.82 17.86 -9.31
CA THR A 154 -19.52 18.03 -8.02
C THR A 154 -19.61 16.70 -7.27
N THR A 155 -19.91 16.76 -5.98
CA THR A 155 -20.12 15.54 -5.17
C THR A 155 -21.32 14.74 -5.70
N GLU A 156 -22.38 15.40 -6.10
CA GLU A 156 -23.58 14.77 -6.64
C GLU A 156 -23.27 14.03 -7.96
N GLU A 157 -22.52 14.67 -8.86
CA GLU A 157 -22.10 14.06 -10.13
C GLU A 157 -21.22 12.84 -9.89
N ARG A 158 -20.29 12.91 -8.93
CA ARG A 158 -19.42 11.80 -8.57
C ARG A 158 -20.20 10.61 -7.99
N ILE A 159 -21.15 10.88 -7.10
CA ILE A 159 -22.02 9.85 -6.52
C ILE A 159 -22.89 9.21 -7.61
N ALA A 160 -23.44 10.01 -8.54
CA ALA A 160 -24.22 9.50 -9.66
C ALA A 160 -23.37 8.60 -10.58
N ASP A 161 -22.13 8.99 -10.88
CA ASP A 161 -21.19 8.17 -11.66
C ASP A 161 -20.89 6.83 -10.97
N PHE A 162 -20.60 6.85 -9.67
CA PHE A 162 -20.39 5.61 -8.92
C PHE A 162 -21.62 4.69 -8.94
N ARG A 163 -22.84 5.23 -8.80
CA ARG A 163 -24.07 4.43 -8.89
C ARG A 163 -24.25 3.80 -10.26
N ALA A 164 -23.97 4.55 -11.33
CA ALA A 164 -24.04 4.01 -12.70
C ALA A 164 -23.05 2.86 -12.89
N ARG A 165 -21.80 3.03 -12.47
CA ARG A 165 -20.75 2.00 -12.56
C ARG A 165 -21.03 0.78 -11.68
N ILE A 166 -21.65 0.95 -10.51
CA ILE A 166 -22.11 -0.17 -9.67
C ILE A 166 -23.20 -0.95 -10.39
N ALA A 167 -24.17 -0.26 -11.04
CA ALA A 167 -25.23 -0.91 -11.79
C ALA A 167 -24.67 -1.73 -12.96
N GLU A 168 -23.76 -1.17 -13.76
CA GLU A 168 -23.06 -1.89 -14.82
C GLU A 168 -22.30 -3.12 -14.32
N ARG A 169 -21.57 -2.98 -13.21
CA ARG A 169 -20.84 -4.10 -12.60
C ARG A 169 -21.79 -5.19 -12.10
N LYS A 170 -22.92 -4.81 -11.52
CA LYS A 170 -23.94 -5.75 -11.09
C LYS A 170 -24.48 -6.57 -12.25
N GLU A 171 -24.78 -5.94 -13.38
CA GLU A 171 -25.24 -6.63 -14.60
C GLU A 171 -24.18 -7.58 -15.14
N ALA A 172 -22.90 -7.14 -15.15
CA ALA A 172 -21.81 -7.91 -15.71
C ALA A 172 -21.34 -9.07 -14.81
N THR A 173 -21.35 -8.90 -13.49
CA THR A 173 -20.67 -9.80 -12.55
C THR A 173 -21.51 -10.23 -11.35
N GLY A 174 -22.67 -9.62 -11.11
CA GLY A 174 -23.50 -9.81 -9.92
C GLY A 174 -22.98 -9.07 -8.68
N LYS A 175 -21.87 -8.32 -8.76
CA LYS A 175 -21.31 -7.57 -7.62
C LYS A 175 -21.94 -6.18 -7.53
N GLU A 176 -22.49 -5.82 -6.38
CA GLU A 176 -23.17 -4.54 -6.12
C GLU A 176 -22.25 -3.50 -5.46
N TYR A 177 -20.96 -3.48 -5.82
CA TYR A 177 -19.97 -2.54 -5.31
C TYR A 177 -18.82 -2.38 -6.29
N LEU A 178 -18.08 -1.29 -6.18
CA LEU A 178 -16.79 -1.11 -6.84
C LEU A 178 -15.66 -1.39 -5.85
N SER A 179 -14.57 -1.99 -6.32
CA SER A 179 -13.38 -2.27 -5.52
C SER A 179 -12.26 -1.32 -5.90
N PHE A 180 -11.67 -0.66 -4.90
CA PHE A 180 -10.47 0.13 -5.05
C PHE A 180 -9.40 -0.43 -4.12
N TYR A 181 -8.28 -0.83 -4.72
CA TYR A 181 -7.20 -1.45 -3.96
C TYR A 181 -6.16 -0.40 -3.57
N PHE A 182 -5.55 -0.60 -2.41
CA PHE A 182 -4.44 0.22 -1.93
C PHE A 182 -3.52 -0.61 -1.03
N VAL A 183 -2.28 -0.16 -0.86
CA VAL A 183 -1.34 -0.80 0.06
C VAL A 183 -1.15 0.09 1.28
N GLU A 184 -1.41 -0.45 2.49
CA GLU A 184 -0.97 0.17 3.74
C GLU A 184 0.47 -0.22 3.99
N ALA A 185 1.39 0.72 3.80
CA ALA A 185 2.82 0.48 3.87
C ALA A 185 3.29 0.18 5.30
N THR A 186 4.16 -0.82 5.40
CA THR A 186 4.94 -1.14 6.62
C THR A 186 6.40 -0.73 6.47
N ALA A 187 6.89 -0.61 5.23
CA ALA A 187 8.20 -0.07 4.89
C ALA A 187 8.20 0.47 3.46
N TYR A 188 9.09 1.40 3.16
CA TYR A 188 9.37 1.83 1.80
C TYR A 188 10.84 2.22 1.63
N GLU A 189 11.31 2.17 0.38
CA GLU A 189 12.65 2.54 -0.04
C GLU A 189 12.55 3.33 -1.34
N VAL A 190 13.30 4.43 -1.44
CA VAL A 190 13.44 5.21 -2.67
C VAL A 190 14.68 4.72 -3.38
N LEU A 191 14.54 4.20 -4.60
CA LEU A 191 15.64 3.72 -5.42
C LEU A 191 16.18 4.87 -6.25
N GLU A 192 17.51 5.06 -6.22
CA GLU A 192 18.22 6.10 -6.99
C GLU A 192 18.51 5.65 -8.44
#